data_90f3b2f3cfe77498aa6fa96ed38ceaf9
#
_entry.id   90f3b2f3cfe77498aa6fa96ed38ceaf9
#
_cell.length_a   1.000
_cell.length_b   1.000
_cell.length_c   1.000
_cell.angle_alpha   90.00
_cell.angle_beta   90.00
_cell.angle_gamma   90.00
#
_symmetry.space_group_name_H-M   'P 1'
#
loop_
_entity.id
_entity.type
_entity.pdbx_description
1 polymer ?
#
loop_
_entity_poly.entity_id
_entity_poly.type
_entity_poly.pdbx_seq_one_letter_code
_entity_poly.pdbx_strand_id
1 'polypeptide(L)'
;MQSNGKRIAIVTGSALGLGYELARQLIAEGWFVAGVDFNAERQAELEGEFGAGSYKAFVGDVSDEAFVNASIAEIAGLGHVDLLINNAGQPSFKTPAAYEAADVDKCLKGLKGMILWSVATLRADGETDLKIANVMSTAATRGNANESVYCATKWGEKGYTQSLKAAYKGTSVKIVGVYPGGIDTAFYRDSHDYVSEEKQHTFMDPAQLAGVILFNLVNDANLTVSDILIERNYV
;
A
#
# COMPACT_ATOMS: atom_id res chain seq x y z
N MET A 1 -4.19 -22.30 9.04
CA MET A 1 -4.91 -22.22 7.76
C MET A 1 -3.90 -22.44 6.65
N GLN A 2 -4.28 -23.02 5.56
CA GLN A 2 -3.46 -23.07 4.34
C GLN A 2 -4.17 -22.25 3.27
N SER A 3 -3.43 -21.64 2.35
CA SER A 3 -4.00 -20.84 1.24
C SER A 3 -4.83 -21.68 0.24
N ASN A 4 -4.94 -22.98 0.46
CA ASN A 4 -5.61 -23.93 -0.46
C ASN A 4 -5.12 -23.86 -1.91
N GLY A 5 -3.83 -23.55 -2.13
CA GLY A 5 -3.23 -23.39 -3.46
C GLY A 5 -3.56 -22.08 -4.15
N LYS A 6 -4.16 -21.11 -3.46
CA LYS A 6 -4.37 -19.75 -3.97
C LYS A 6 -3.07 -18.94 -3.93
N ARG A 7 -2.91 -18.03 -4.86
CA ARG A 7 -1.88 -16.98 -4.78
C ARG A 7 -2.10 -16.13 -3.54
N ILE A 8 -1.03 -15.72 -2.86
CA ILE A 8 -1.08 -14.93 -1.63
C ILE A 8 -0.66 -13.49 -1.91
N ALA A 9 -1.52 -12.56 -1.54
CA ALA A 9 -1.19 -11.13 -1.54
C ALA A 9 -1.18 -10.57 -0.12
N ILE A 10 -0.18 -9.76 0.20
CA ILE A 10 -0.17 -8.91 1.40
C ILE A 10 -0.60 -7.50 0.99
N VAL A 11 -1.58 -6.93 1.69
CA VAL A 11 -2.03 -5.56 1.46
C VAL A 11 -1.95 -4.79 2.77
N THR A 12 -1.04 -3.82 2.87
CA THR A 12 -0.97 -2.94 4.04
C THR A 12 -1.92 -1.75 3.92
N GLY A 13 -2.53 -1.31 5.03
CA GLY A 13 -3.60 -0.31 5.01
C GLY A 13 -4.88 -0.84 4.38
N SER A 14 -5.21 -2.11 4.64
CA SER A 14 -6.31 -2.85 3.99
C SER A 14 -7.71 -2.54 4.54
N ALA A 15 -7.81 -1.82 5.64
CA ALA A 15 -9.10 -1.62 6.31
C ALA A 15 -10.05 -0.69 5.53
N LEU A 16 -9.55 0.33 4.86
CA LEU A 16 -10.33 1.39 4.23
C LEU A 16 -9.76 1.83 2.88
N GLY A 17 -10.56 2.58 2.12
CA GLY A 17 -10.16 3.30 0.92
C GLY A 17 -9.53 2.41 -0.15
N LEU A 18 -8.39 2.85 -0.71
CA LEU A 18 -7.72 2.12 -1.78
C LEU A 18 -7.26 0.72 -1.34
N GLY A 19 -6.74 0.56 -0.11
CA GLY A 19 -6.29 -0.74 0.39
C GLY A 19 -7.42 -1.75 0.52
N TYR A 20 -8.60 -1.33 0.97
CA TYR A 20 -9.81 -2.15 0.99
C TYR A 20 -10.21 -2.60 -0.43
N GLU A 21 -10.24 -1.68 -1.38
CA GLU A 21 -10.62 -2.00 -2.76
C GLU A 21 -9.62 -2.93 -3.45
N LEU A 22 -8.31 -2.76 -3.19
CA LEU A 22 -7.28 -3.68 -3.66
C LEU A 22 -7.49 -5.10 -3.09
N ALA A 23 -7.73 -5.19 -1.77
CA ALA A 23 -7.99 -6.48 -1.12
C ALA A 23 -9.27 -7.14 -1.67
N ARG A 24 -10.36 -6.39 -1.76
CA ARG A 24 -11.65 -6.88 -2.26
C ARG A 24 -11.56 -7.42 -3.69
N GLN A 25 -10.89 -6.69 -4.60
CA GLN A 25 -10.77 -7.10 -5.99
C GLN A 25 -9.83 -8.28 -6.16
N LEU A 26 -8.71 -8.35 -5.41
CA LEU A 26 -7.84 -9.54 -5.38
C LEU A 26 -8.60 -10.80 -4.93
N ILE A 27 -9.43 -10.68 -3.88
CA ILE A 27 -10.26 -11.79 -3.40
C ILE A 27 -11.26 -12.23 -4.46
N ALA A 28 -11.89 -11.28 -5.16
CA ALA A 28 -12.82 -11.58 -6.27
C ALA A 28 -12.12 -12.31 -7.44
N GLU A 29 -10.83 -12.10 -7.64
CA GLU A 29 -9.98 -12.82 -8.60
C GLU A 29 -9.42 -14.14 -8.06
N GLY A 30 -9.84 -14.55 -6.87
CA GLY A 30 -9.47 -15.85 -6.29
C GLY A 30 -8.18 -15.86 -5.47
N TRP A 31 -7.59 -14.70 -5.15
CA TRP A 31 -6.43 -14.63 -4.27
C TRP A 31 -6.79 -14.86 -2.80
N PHE A 32 -5.79 -15.27 -2.02
CA PHE A 32 -5.83 -15.14 -0.57
C PHE A 32 -5.15 -13.83 -0.17
N VAL A 33 -5.82 -13.01 0.65
CA VAL A 33 -5.27 -11.73 1.08
C VAL A 33 -4.94 -11.75 2.56
N ALA A 34 -3.68 -11.48 2.90
CA ALA A 34 -3.25 -11.11 4.23
C ALA A 34 -3.40 -9.58 4.37
N GLY A 35 -4.50 -9.16 5.00
CA GLY A 35 -4.81 -7.75 5.18
C GLY A 35 -4.17 -7.20 6.45
N VAL A 36 -3.39 -6.13 6.33
CA VAL A 36 -2.65 -5.52 7.44
C VAL A 36 -3.20 -4.12 7.71
N ASP A 37 -3.66 -3.86 8.94
CA ASP A 37 -4.09 -2.54 9.38
C ASP A 37 -4.06 -2.43 10.91
N PHE A 38 -4.00 -1.22 11.44
CA PHE A 38 -4.11 -0.99 12.90
C PHE A 38 -5.58 -0.91 13.38
N ASN A 39 -6.54 -0.77 12.47
CA ASN A 39 -7.98 -0.69 12.80
C ASN A 39 -8.54 -2.09 13.07
N ALA A 40 -8.50 -2.51 14.34
CA ALA A 40 -8.90 -3.86 14.77
C ALA A 40 -10.39 -4.16 14.50
N GLU A 41 -11.28 -3.18 14.71
CA GLU A 41 -12.72 -3.35 14.50
C GLU A 41 -13.03 -3.62 13.02
N ARG A 42 -12.50 -2.77 12.13
CA ARG A 42 -12.72 -2.94 10.70
C ARG A 42 -12.07 -4.22 10.16
N GLN A 43 -10.92 -4.61 10.67
CA GLN A 43 -10.26 -5.87 10.30
C GLN A 43 -11.10 -7.10 10.69
N ALA A 44 -11.73 -7.09 11.86
CA ALA A 44 -12.63 -8.17 12.27
C ALA A 44 -13.90 -8.26 11.39
N GLU A 45 -14.46 -7.10 10.99
CA GLU A 45 -15.56 -7.07 10.02
C GLU A 45 -15.15 -7.67 8.67
N LEU A 46 -13.95 -7.36 8.17
CA LEU A 46 -13.45 -7.87 6.88
C LEU A 46 -13.21 -9.39 6.90
N GLU A 47 -12.76 -9.95 8.03
CA GLU A 47 -12.70 -11.41 8.18
C GLU A 47 -14.08 -12.06 8.08
N GLY A 48 -15.10 -11.42 8.64
CA GLY A 48 -16.51 -11.85 8.50
C GLY A 48 -17.04 -11.69 7.06
N GLU A 49 -16.71 -10.59 6.42
CA GLU A 49 -17.16 -10.24 5.05
C GLU A 49 -16.57 -11.19 4.00
N PHE A 50 -15.26 -11.43 4.04
CA PHE A 50 -14.54 -12.19 3.01
C PHE A 50 -14.38 -13.67 3.34
N GLY A 51 -14.49 -14.03 4.62
CA GLY A 51 -14.33 -15.40 5.11
C GLY A 51 -12.89 -15.88 5.16
N ALA A 52 -12.63 -16.79 6.10
CA ALA A 52 -11.31 -17.31 6.44
C ALA A 52 -10.57 -18.05 5.31
N GLY A 53 -11.27 -18.46 4.26
CA GLY A 53 -10.66 -19.06 3.08
C GLY A 53 -10.11 -18.06 2.05
N SER A 54 -10.31 -16.77 2.25
CA SER A 54 -9.91 -15.72 1.30
C SER A 54 -9.20 -14.54 1.94
N TYR A 55 -9.41 -14.33 3.25
CA TYR A 55 -8.83 -13.19 3.98
C TYR A 55 -8.38 -13.60 5.37
N LYS A 56 -7.28 -13.01 5.80
CA LYS A 56 -6.82 -13.05 7.18
C LYS A 56 -6.33 -11.68 7.60
N ALA A 57 -6.83 -11.21 8.73
CA ALA A 57 -6.45 -9.95 9.34
C ALA A 57 -5.14 -10.05 10.14
N PHE A 58 -4.27 -9.08 9.97
CA PHE A 58 -3.08 -8.84 10.78
C PHE A 58 -3.20 -7.43 11.37
N VAL A 59 -3.50 -7.36 12.67
CA VAL A 59 -3.82 -6.09 13.35
C VAL A 59 -2.59 -5.54 14.05
N GLY A 60 -2.08 -4.40 13.59
CA GLY A 60 -0.91 -3.76 14.20
C GLY A 60 -0.38 -2.57 13.42
N ASP A 61 0.63 -1.91 13.99
CA ASP A 61 1.34 -0.78 13.36
C ASP A 61 2.34 -1.31 12.33
N VAL A 62 2.19 -0.93 11.07
CA VAL A 62 3.09 -1.33 9.97
C VAL A 62 4.54 -0.93 10.21
N SER A 63 4.80 0.04 11.09
CA SER A 63 6.14 0.51 11.44
C SER A 63 6.76 -0.19 12.66
N ASP A 64 6.07 -1.16 13.26
CA ASP A 64 6.58 -2.00 14.35
C ASP A 64 7.28 -3.23 13.78
N GLU A 65 8.60 -3.30 13.93
CA GLU A 65 9.41 -4.39 13.40
C GLU A 65 9.05 -5.77 13.98
N ALA A 66 8.71 -5.83 15.28
CA ALA A 66 8.34 -7.09 15.91
C ALA A 66 7.02 -7.62 15.34
N PHE A 67 6.03 -6.74 15.17
CA PHE A 67 4.76 -7.07 14.53
C PHE A 67 4.97 -7.53 13.07
N VAL A 68 5.77 -6.81 12.30
CA VAL A 68 6.06 -7.17 10.89
C VAL A 68 6.69 -8.56 10.80
N ASN A 69 7.73 -8.83 11.59
CA ASN A 69 8.42 -10.11 11.57
C ASN A 69 7.51 -11.28 12.00
N ALA A 70 6.69 -11.09 13.03
CA ALA A 70 5.71 -12.10 13.46
C ALA A 70 4.65 -12.36 12.38
N SER A 71 4.14 -11.31 11.76
CA SER A 71 3.14 -11.42 10.69
C SER A 71 3.70 -12.15 9.47
N ILE A 72 4.89 -11.81 9.02
CA ILE A 72 5.54 -12.48 7.86
C ILE A 72 5.80 -13.95 8.16
N ALA A 73 6.27 -14.30 9.37
CA ALA A 73 6.47 -15.70 9.75
C ALA A 73 5.16 -16.50 9.70
N GLU A 74 4.05 -15.91 10.11
CA GLU A 74 2.74 -16.55 10.05
C GLU A 74 2.22 -16.65 8.61
N ILE A 75 2.39 -15.61 7.79
CA ILE A 75 1.99 -15.59 6.37
C ILE A 75 2.78 -16.65 5.57
N ALA A 76 4.09 -16.75 5.79
CA ALA A 76 4.93 -17.77 5.16
C ALA A 76 4.46 -19.21 5.49
N GLY A 77 3.86 -19.41 6.65
CA GLY A 77 3.21 -20.68 7.00
C GLY A 77 1.94 -21.01 6.19
N LEU A 78 1.36 -20.02 5.51
CA LEU A 78 0.21 -20.20 4.61
C LEU A 78 0.63 -20.60 3.19
N GLY A 79 1.81 -20.22 2.75
CA GLY A 79 2.38 -20.47 1.44
C GLY A 79 3.31 -19.35 0.97
N HIS A 80 3.73 -19.42 -0.28
CA HIS A 80 4.53 -18.41 -0.94
C HIS A 80 3.76 -17.09 -1.13
N VAL A 81 4.43 -15.96 -0.90
CA VAL A 81 3.87 -14.63 -1.15
C VAL A 81 4.15 -14.22 -2.60
N ASP A 82 3.11 -14.11 -3.40
CA ASP A 82 3.20 -13.71 -4.81
C ASP A 82 3.21 -12.19 -4.99
N LEU A 83 2.54 -11.46 -4.07
CA LEU A 83 2.37 -10.01 -4.18
C LEU A 83 2.39 -9.33 -2.81
N LEU A 84 3.25 -8.33 -2.65
CA LEU A 84 3.20 -7.37 -1.54
C LEU A 84 2.73 -6.01 -2.08
N ILE A 85 1.67 -5.46 -1.51
CA ILE A 85 1.23 -4.07 -1.79
C ILE A 85 1.46 -3.24 -0.52
N ASN A 86 2.51 -2.44 -0.53
CA ASN A 86 2.76 -1.42 0.47
C ASN A 86 1.87 -0.20 0.18
N ASN A 87 0.72 -0.13 0.83
CA ASN A 87 -0.26 0.94 0.64
C ASN A 87 -0.50 1.77 1.92
N ALA A 88 -0.16 1.24 3.09
CA ALA A 88 -0.35 1.96 4.35
C ALA A 88 0.41 3.29 4.39
N GLY A 89 -0.28 4.34 4.78
CA GLY A 89 0.31 5.67 4.93
C GLY A 89 -0.65 6.62 5.62
N GLN A 90 -0.13 7.65 6.25
CA GLN A 90 -0.92 8.67 6.92
C GLN A 90 -0.50 10.07 6.44
N PRO A 91 -1.46 10.95 6.13
CA PRO A 91 -1.14 12.32 5.73
C PRO A 91 -0.90 13.23 6.93
N SER A 92 -0.23 14.34 6.67
CA SER A 92 -0.31 15.55 7.48
C SER A 92 -0.17 16.75 6.55
N PHE A 93 -1.18 17.61 6.55
CA PHE A 93 -1.29 18.76 5.66
C PHE A 93 -1.32 20.04 6.51
N LYS A 94 -0.19 20.74 6.60
CA LYS A 94 0.00 21.95 7.41
C LYS A 94 0.90 22.93 6.67
N THR A 95 0.80 24.20 7.03
CA THR A 95 1.83 25.17 6.61
C THR A 95 3.19 24.75 7.17
N PRO A 96 4.31 25.00 6.46
CA PRO A 96 5.62 24.50 6.88
C PRO A 96 6.03 24.86 8.31
N ALA A 97 5.64 26.02 8.81
CA ALA A 97 5.97 26.45 10.18
C ALA A 97 5.06 25.86 11.27
N ALA A 98 3.97 25.16 10.89
CA ALA A 98 3.01 24.60 11.84
C ALA A 98 3.23 23.09 12.11
N TYR A 99 4.24 22.48 11.49
CA TYR A 99 4.58 21.08 11.75
C TYR A 99 5.23 20.89 13.11
N GLU A 100 4.80 19.87 13.82
CA GLU A 100 5.37 19.39 15.08
C GLU A 100 6.05 18.03 14.86
N ALA A 101 6.87 17.58 15.83
CA ALA A 101 7.56 16.30 15.75
C ALA A 101 6.57 15.12 15.56
N ALA A 102 5.42 15.16 16.23
CA ALA A 102 4.38 14.14 16.08
C ALA A 102 3.82 14.01 14.65
N ASP A 103 3.73 15.11 13.90
CA ASP A 103 3.31 15.08 12.49
C ASP A 103 4.37 14.42 11.61
N VAL A 104 5.64 14.72 11.89
CA VAL A 104 6.77 14.10 11.19
C VAL A 104 6.79 12.59 11.44
N ASP A 105 6.72 12.21 12.72
CA ASP A 105 6.70 10.79 13.11
C ASP A 105 5.52 10.05 12.48
N LYS A 106 4.33 10.67 12.49
CA LYS A 106 3.12 10.11 11.85
C LYS A 106 3.34 9.82 10.37
N CYS A 107 3.84 10.79 9.61
CA CYS A 107 4.06 10.61 8.17
C CYS A 107 5.16 9.58 7.87
N LEU A 108 6.25 9.59 8.63
CA LEU A 108 7.39 8.68 8.43
C LEU A 108 7.05 7.21 8.72
N LYS A 109 5.99 6.91 9.47
CA LYS A 109 5.51 5.53 9.68
C LYS A 109 5.23 4.81 8.36
N GLY A 110 4.67 5.50 7.36
CA GLY A 110 4.42 4.92 6.04
C GLY A 110 5.71 4.46 5.36
N LEU A 111 6.72 5.32 5.33
CA LEU A 111 8.04 4.99 4.76
C LEU A 111 8.72 3.87 5.54
N LYS A 112 8.75 3.95 6.87
CA LYS A 112 9.34 2.90 7.71
C LYS A 112 8.63 1.57 7.49
N GLY A 113 7.30 1.56 7.47
CA GLY A 113 6.49 0.36 7.21
C GLY A 113 6.81 -0.24 5.84
N MET A 114 6.80 0.56 4.78
CA MET A 114 7.16 0.10 3.43
C MET A 114 8.52 -0.60 3.41
N ILE A 115 9.53 -0.04 4.08
CA ILE A 115 10.86 -0.64 4.17
C ILE A 115 10.81 -1.96 4.93
N LEU A 116 10.20 -2.00 6.12
CA LEU A 116 10.15 -3.19 6.97
C LEU A 116 9.41 -4.34 6.30
N TRP A 117 8.22 -4.10 5.74
CA TRP A 117 7.45 -5.12 5.04
C TRP A 117 8.17 -5.64 3.80
N SER A 118 8.79 -4.75 3.01
CA SER A 118 9.59 -5.18 1.85
C SER A 118 10.78 -6.02 2.26
N VAL A 119 11.54 -5.61 3.28
CA VAL A 119 12.70 -6.37 3.77
C VAL A 119 12.30 -7.74 4.32
N ALA A 120 11.25 -7.80 5.14
CA ALA A 120 10.80 -9.05 5.74
C ALA A 120 10.27 -10.03 4.67
N THR A 121 9.48 -9.53 3.70
CA THR A 121 8.97 -10.35 2.60
C THR A 121 10.11 -10.83 1.69
N LEU A 122 11.07 -9.97 1.34
CA LEU A 122 12.24 -10.35 0.53
C LEU A 122 13.11 -11.39 1.22
N ARG A 123 13.22 -11.39 2.55
CA ARG A 123 13.94 -12.42 3.31
C ARG A 123 13.19 -13.76 3.28
N ALA A 124 11.87 -13.74 3.28
CA ALA A 124 11.06 -14.96 3.26
C ALA A 124 10.94 -15.55 1.85
N ASP A 125 10.70 -14.72 0.83
CA ASP A 125 10.30 -15.14 -0.52
C ASP A 125 11.10 -14.51 -1.67
N GLY A 126 12.18 -13.78 -1.39
CA GLY A 126 12.92 -12.99 -2.39
C GLY A 126 13.71 -13.77 -3.43
N GLU A 127 13.73 -15.10 -3.38
CA GLU A 127 14.35 -15.96 -4.40
C GLU A 127 13.34 -16.53 -5.40
N THR A 128 12.07 -16.17 -5.25
CA THR A 128 10.94 -16.69 -6.04
C THR A 128 10.25 -15.56 -6.82
N ASP A 129 9.19 -15.87 -7.57
CA ASP A 129 8.44 -14.91 -8.38
C ASP A 129 7.59 -13.96 -7.49
N LEU A 130 8.25 -13.07 -6.76
CA LEU A 130 7.64 -12.07 -5.90
C LEU A 130 7.43 -10.74 -6.66
N LYS A 131 6.27 -10.13 -6.52
CA LYS A 131 6.01 -8.76 -6.96
C LYS A 131 5.79 -7.85 -5.75
N ILE A 132 6.49 -6.71 -5.70
CA ILE A 132 6.32 -5.67 -4.69
C ILE A 132 5.81 -4.39 -5.35
N ALA A 133 4.62 -3.95 -4.97
CA ALA A 133 4.04 -2.69 -5.40
C ALA A 133 4.07 -1.69 -4.24
N ASN A 134 4.74 -0.57 -4.47
CA ASN A 134 4.84 0.52 -3.50
C ASN A 134 3.89 1.66 -3.89
N VAL A 135 2.81 1.84 -3.15
CA VAL A 135 1.82 2.90 -3.38
C VAL A 135 2.30 4.18 -2.70
N MET A 136 2.76 5.08 -3.52
CA MET A 136 3.29 6.38 -3.10
C MET A 136 2.24 7.49 -3.31
N SER A 137 2.53 8.45 -4.17
CA SER A 137 1.65 9.56 -4.54
C SER A 137 2.29 10.36 -5.67
N THR A 138 1.53 11.19 -6.39
CA THR A 138 2.09 12.27 -7.22
C THR A 138 2.93 13.26 -6.41
N ALA A 139 2.75 13.35 -5.08
CA ALA A 139 3.62 14.09 -4.16
C ALA A 139 5.07 13.56 -4.11
N ALA A 140 5.35 12.36 -4.65
CA ALA A 140 6.69 11.82 -4.87
C ALA A 140 7.35 12.34 -6.16
N THR A 141 6.65 13.15 -6.97
CA THR A 141 7.14 13.65 -8.26
C THR A 141 7.26 15.17 -8.32
N ARG A 142 6.60 15.86 -7.39
CA ARG A 142 6.59 17.32 -7.27
C ARG A 142 6.41 17.75 -5.82
N GLY A 143 6.77 18.98 -5.50
CA GLY A 143 6.42 19.62 -4.22
C GLY A 143 5.02 20.22 -4.26
N ASN A 144 4.29 20.09 -3.16
CA ASN A 144 2.99 20.74 -2.97
C ASN A 144 3.05 21.68 -1.76
N ALA A 145 2.39 22.84 -1.84
CA ALA A 145 2.22 23.72 -0.70
C ALA A 145 1.46 22.98 0.42
N ASN A 146 1.83 23.26 1.68
CA ASN A 146 1.23 22.65 2.88
C ASN A 146 1.35 21.12 2.98
N GLU A 147 2.23 20.51 2.21
CA GLU A 147 2.49 19.05 2.20
C GLU A 147 3.98 18.73 2.42
N SER A 148 4.77 19.63 3.00
CA SER A 148 6.23 19.48 2.98
C SER A 148 6.72 18.19 3.61
N VAL A 149 6.16 17.76 4.75
CA VAL A 149 6.53 16.51 5.43
C VAL A 149 5.99 15.31 4.65
N TYR A 150 4.76 15.39 4.14
CA TYR A 150 4.17 14.33 3.32
C TYR A 150 4.97 14.14 2.02
N CYS A 151 5.31 15.22 1.31
CA CYS A 151 6.17 15.16 0.13
C CYS A 151 7.53 14.53 0.46
N ALA A 152 8.19 14.94 1.56
CA ALA A 152 9.47 14.36 1.97
C ALA A 152 9.36 12.84 2.18
N THR A 153 8.29 12.38 2.84
CA THR A 153 8.02 10.94 3.01
C THR A 153 7.86 10.24 1.66
N LYS A 154 7.02 10.78 0.77
CA LYS A 154 6.73 10.16 -0.53
C LYS A 154 7.95 10.20 -1.47
N TRP A 155 8.81 11.21 -1.40
CA TRP A 155 10.11 11.21 -2.07
C TRP A 155 11.07 10.16 -1.50
N GLY A 156 11.06 9.95 -0.17
CA GLY A 156 11.80 8.86 0.47
C GLY A 156 11.34 7.49 -0.01
N GLU A 157 10.02 7.25 -0.06
CA GLU A 157 9.42 6.02 -0.60
C GLU A 157 9.83 5.79 -2.07
N LYS A 158 9.85 6.84 -2.90
CA LYS A 158 10.34 6.77 -4.28
C LYS A 158 11.81 6.39 -4.36
N GLY A 159 12.66 7.05 -3.56
CA GLY A 159 14.10 6.74 -3.49
C GLY A 159 14.34 5.27 -3.13
N TYR A 160 13.65 4.78 -2.11
CA TYR A 160 13.70 3.37 -1.72
C TYR A 160 13.24 2.43 -2.85
N THR A 161 12.10 2.73 -3.47
CA THR A 161 11.55 1.95 -4.59
C THR A 161 12.53 1.87 -5.77
N GLN A 162 13.16 2.98 -6.15
CA GLN A 162 14.14 3.00 -7.23
C GLN A 162 15.40 2.20 -6.89
N SER A 163 15.84 2.24 -5.63
CA SER A 163 16.96 1.44 -5.14
C SER A 163 16.66 -0.07 -5.20
N LEU A 164 15.45 -0.49 -4.79
CA LEU A 164 15.01 -1.87 -4.93
C LEU A 164 14.98 -2.33 -6.40
N LYS A 165 14.44 -1.50 -7.30
CA LYS A 165 14.45 -1.80 -8.76
C LYS A 165 15.86 -2.05 -9.28
N ALA A 166 16.84 -1.24 -8.84
CA ALA A 166 18.21 -1.42 -9.24
C ALA A 166 18.82 -2.71 -8.68
N ALA A 167 18.55 -3.01 -7.40
CA ALA A 167 19.06 -4.20 -6.71
C ALA A 167 18.52 -5.51 -7.29
N TYR A 168 17.25 -5.55 -7.69
CA TYR A 168 16.58 -6.75 -8.20
C TYR A 168 16.47 -6.80 -9.74
N LYS A 169 17.22 -5.93 -10.44
CA LYS A 169 17.29 -5.94 -11.90
C LYS A 169 17.81 -7.28 -12.43
N GLY A 170 17.04 -7.92 -13.30
CA GLY A 170 17.42 -9.20 -13.90
C GLY A 170 17.09 -10.44 -13.05
N THR A 171 16.41 -10.26 -11.91
CA THR A 171 15.89 -11.36 -11.10
C THR A 171 14.40 -11.62 -11.41
N SER A 172 13.82 -12.64 -10.79
CA SER A 172 12.37 -12.92 -10.84
C SER A 172 11.55 -11.92 -10.01
N VAL A 173 12.16 -11.27 -9.01
CA VAL A 173 11.49 -10.24 -8.19
C VAL A 173 11.19 -9.00 -9.01
N LYS A 174 9.95 -8.54 -8.98
CA LYS A 174 9.48 -7.34 -9.71
C LYS A 174 9.07 -6.25 -8.74
N ILE A 175 9.61 -5.05 -8.94
CA ILE A 175 9.32 -3.87 -8.12
C ILE A 175 8.54 -2.84 -8.95
N VAL A 176 7.37 -2.44 -8.47
CA VAL A 176 6.48 -1.49 -9.15
C VAL A 176 6.26 -0.26 -8.27
N GLY A 177 6.47 0.92 -8.82
CA GLY A 177 6.09 2.18 -8.18
C GLY A 177 4.69 2.62 -8.62
N VAL A 178 3.80 2.94 -7.69
CA VAL A 178 2.45 3.43 -7.98
C VAL A 178 2.32 4.86 -7.45
N TYR A 179 1.94 5.80 -8.31
CA TYR A 179 1.90 7.23 -8.02
C TYR A 179 0.50 7.80 -8.26
N PRO A 180 -0.47 7.53 -7.39
CA PRO A 180 -1.81 8.08 -7.56
C PRO A 180 -1.85 9.57 -7.18
N GLY A 181 -2.74 10.32 -7.85
CA GLY A 181 -3.19 11.63 -7.41
C GLY A 181 -4.20 11.54 -6.26
N GLY A 182 -5.02 12.57 -6.06
CA GLY A 182 -6.05 12.56 -5.02
C GLY A 182 -7.10 11.46 -5.21
N ILE A 183 -7.38 10.71 -4.15
CA ILE A 183 -8.36 9.60 -4.11
C ILE A 183 -9.48 9.99 -3.14
N ASP A 184 -10.73 9.81 -3.52
CA ASP A 184 -11.89 10.08 -2.66
C ASP A 184 -12.03 9.01 -1.57
N THR A 185 -11.37 9.25 -0.44
CA THR A 185 -11.32 8.32 0.70
C THR A 185 -11.29 9.08 2.02
N ALA A 186 -11.46 8.36 3.11
CA ALA A 186 -11.31 8.89 4.47
C ALA A 186 -9.90 9.43 4.79
N PHE A 187 -8.91 9.26 3.88
CA PHE A 187 -7.56 9.79 4.02
C PHE A 187 -7.51 11.31 4.25
N TYR A 188 -8.50 12.04 3.72
CA TYR A 188 -8.62 13.49 3.85
C TYR A 188 -9.57 13.94 4.97
N ARG A 189 -10.16 13.00 5.73
CA ARG A 189 -11.22 13.29 6.72
C ARG A 189 -10.82 14.36 7.73
N ASP A 190 -9.57 14.32 8.18
CA ASP A 190 -9.04 15.26 9.19
C ASP A 190 -8.31 16.47 8.55
N SER A 191 -8.55 16.70 7.26
CA SER A 191 -7.81 17.68 6.45
C SER A 191 -8.73 18.67 5.73
N HIS A 192 -9.92 18.96 6.31
CA HIS A 192 -10.94 19.83 5.68
C HIS A 192 -10.43 21.26 5.47
N ASP A 193 -9.51 21.73 6.30
CA ASP A 193 -8.83 23.03 6.11
C ASP A 193 -7.93 23.05 4.86
N TYR A 194 -7.55 21.87 4.37
CA TYR A 194 -6.68 21.70 3.20
C TYR A 194 -7.46 21.29 1.93
N VAL A 195 -8.40 20.37 2.06
CA VAL A 195 -9.24 19.86 0.96
C VAL A 195 -10.69 19.93 1.40
N SER A 196 -11.50 20.82 0.78
CA SER A 196 -12.94 20.88 1.04
C SER A 196 -13.62 19.58 0.57
N GLU A 197 -14.78 19.24 1.16
CA GLU A 197 -15.57 18.08 0.74
C GLU A 197 -15.94 18.14 -0.74
N GLU A 198 -16.37 19.32 -1.24
CA GLU A 198 -16.66 19.53 -2.65
C GLU A 198 -15.47 19.18 -3.56
N LYS A 199 -14.27 19.62 -3.19
CA LYS A 199 -13.05 19.32 -3.93
C LYS A 199 -12.70 17.83 -3.84
N GLN A 200 -12.90 17.20 -2.68
CA GLN A 200 -12.64 15.78 -2.47
C GLN A 200 -13.48 14.90 -3.40
N HIS A 201 -14.76 15.22 -3.60
CA HIS A 201 -15.63 14.50 -4.53
C HIS A 201 -15.21 14.59 -6.01
N THR A 202 -14.27 15.47 -6.35
CA THR A 202 -13.65 15.48 -7.69
C THR A 202 -12.46 14.53 -7.81
N PHE A 203 -12.08 13.84 -6.72
CA PHE A 203 -10.94 12.93 -6.71
C PHE A 203 -11.30 11.57 -7.34
N MET A 204 -10.30 10.75 -7.57
CA MET A 204 -10.47 9.46 -8.21
C MET A 204 -11.25 8.50 -7.30
N ASP A 205 -12.17 7.75 -7.88
CA ASP A 205 -12.85 6.66 -7.20
C ASP A 205 -11.86 5.54 -6.84
N PRO A 206 -11.80 5.11 -5.57
CA PRO A 206 -10.83 4.11 -5.12
C PRO A 206 -11.03 2.73 -5.78
N ALA A 207 -12.28 2.35 -6.13
CA ALA A 207 -12.55 1.07 -6.76
C ALA A 207 -12.06 1.04 -8.22
N GLN A 208 -12.28 2.13 -8.96
CA GLN A 208 -11.77 2.26 -10.33
C GLN A 208 -10.24 2.29 -10.33
N LEU A 209 -9.64 3.05 -9.40
CA LEU A 209 -8.19 3.13 -9.26
C LEU A 209 -7.57 1.78 -8.93
N ALA A 210 -8.17 1.02 -7.99
CA ALA A 210 -7.72 -0.33 -7.66
C ALA A 210 -7.73 -1.24 -8.89
N GLY A 211 -8.79 -1.20 -9.70
CA GLY A 211 -8.87 -1.96 -10.95
C GLY A 211 -7.73 -1.65 -11.93
N VAL A 212 -7.40 -0.36 -12.12
CA VAL A 212 -6.27 0.05 -12.97
C VAL A 212 -4.93 -0.45 -12.41
N ILE A 213 -4.73 -0.33 -11.09
CA ILE A 213 -3.51 -0.81 -10.44
C ILE A 213 -3.38 -2.33 -10.59
N LEU A 214 -4.41 -3.09 -10.24
CA LEU A 214 -4.39 -4.55 -10.29
C LEU A 214 -4.24 -5.08 -11.71
N PHE A 215 -4.90 -4.47 -12.71
CA PHE A 215 -4.70 -4.82 -14.12
C PHE A 215 -3.22 -4.82 -14.52
N ASN A 216 -2.43 -3.89 -13.98
CA ASN A 216 -0.99 -3.80 -14.24
C ASN A 216 -0.14 -4.70 -13.34
N LEU A 217 -0.64 -5.11 -12.17
CA LEU A 217 0.11 -5.93 -11.22
C LEU A 217 -0.09 -7.43 -11.42
N VAL A 218 -1.30 -7.88 -11.74
CA VAL A 218 -1.65 -9.31 -11.72
C VAL A 218 -1.61 -9.97 -13.10
N ASN A 219 -1.17 -9.24 -14.15
CA ASN A 219 -1.01 -9.84 -15.46
C ASN A 219 0.20 -10.79 -15.51
N ASP A 220 0.03 -11.92 -16.17
CA ASP A 220 1.06 -12.95 -16.36
C ASP A 220 1.75 -12.83 -17.75
N ALA A 221 1.59 -11.70 -18.43
CA ALA A 221 2.22 -11.44 -19.72
C ALA A 221 3.74 -11.26 -19.57
N ASN A 222 4.50 -11.57 -20.61
CA ASN A 222 5.95 -11.35 -20.66
C ASN A 222 6.29 -9.85 -20.76
N LEU A 223 5.83 -9.07 -19.79
CA LEU A 223 6.10 -7.65 -19.65
C LEU A 223 6.19 -7.27 -18.16
N THR A 224 6.92 -6.21 -17.88
CA THR A 224 7.01 -5.64 -16.52
C THR A 224 6.60 -4.19 -16.59
N VAL A 225 5.56 -3.84 -15.83
CA VAL A 225 5.20 -2.44 -15.56
C VAL A 225 6.11 -1.94 -14.45
N SER A 226 6.90 -0.92 -14.72
CA SER A 226 7.86 -0.37 -13.74
C SER A 226 7.24 0.69 -12.84
N ASP A 227 6.47 1.60 -13.44
CA ASP A 227 5.83 2.71 -12.76
C ASP A 227 4.41 2.94 -13.32
N ILE A 228 3.47 3.20 -12.41
CA ILE A 228 2.07 3.48 -12.73
C ILE A 228 1.77 4.88 -12.17
N LEU A 229 1.77 5.89 -13.04
CA LEU A 229 1.37 7.25 -12.69
C LEU A 229 -0.08 7.47 -13.11
N ILE A 230 -0.94 7.82 -12.15
CA ILE A 230 -2.38 8.00 -12.39
C ILE A 230 -2.80 9.35 -11.81
N GLU A 231 -3.31 10.21 -12.65
CA GLU A 231 -3.85 11.51 -12.26
C GLU A 231 -5.34 11.57 -12.58
N ARG A 232 -6.07 12.38 -11.81
CA ARG A 232 -7.48 12.64 -12.12
C ARG A 232 -7.60 13.43 -13.42
N ASN A 233 -8.70 13.23 -14.12
CA ASN A 233 -9.05 14.13 -15.21
C ASN A 233 -9.45 15.50 -14.64
N TYR A 234 -8.77 16.54 -15.07
CA TYR A 234 -9.18 17.93 -14.84
C TYR A 234 -10.18 18.30 -15.96
N VAL A 235 -11.45 18.14 -15.64
CA VAL A 235 -12.53 18.63 -16.53
C VAL A 235 -13.06 19.91 -15.94
#